data_7aba4b3b7987c00a094bf8e1f6b5e6eb
#
_entry.id   7aba4b3b7987c00a094bf8e1f6b5e6eb
#
_cell.length_a   1.000
_cell.length_b   1.000
_cell.length_c   1.000
_cell.angle_alpha   90.00
_cell.angle_beta   90.00
_cell.angle_gamma   90.00
#
_symmetry.space_group_name_H-M   'P 1'
#
loop_
_entity.id
_entity.type
_entity.pdbx_description
1 polymer ?
#
loop_
_entity_poly.entity_id
_entity_poly.type
_entity_poly.pdbx_seq_one_letter_code
_entity_poly.pdbx_strand_id
1 'polypeptide(L)'
;MKKLALLIPAVLLISACGPVEQQQAPQPGPIDYLTQEISWETCGDYECATISAPLDWDFPEFESITLSLLRLNNPGTDEVVFLNPGGPGVSANQWMRDRGADIATNRIVDSFDLVTFDPRGVGESTAIDCPDDQLKDELLYGQAFSNEESKTLIDSYVENCQQNSGAIIEYVGTRNTARDLELIRGLMDVPRVNFIGYSYGTELAATYLALFPDRVGRFVLDGAVDPTIGARQSTINQLIGFDNAFENYLIDCVNQDCPLGADLASAEQTVKSIFESVSNQSLPVGQRELATSGLVTGIIAALYQQSAWPILSDAFADLLDGDGARMLFLADFYNERENDGSYRGNLIDANIAINCADDRLSSNPEEVDKLNEELLGLSEIFGESWQDGHLMCAEWPGEPPSEKLNFTVATDATPLVIGTTGDPATPYSQAESLSQILDGSVLLTFEGEGHTIFGQGVGCIDRQVEDYLIEGSVPQKLVC
;
A
#
# COMPACT_ATOMS: atom_id res chain seq x y z
N MET A 1 3.37 17.88 97.05
CA MET A 1 4.22 17.90 95.87
C MET A 1 3.34 18.28 94.66
N LYS A 2 3.39 19.56 94.29
CA LYS A 2 2.54 20.12 93.21
C LYS A 2 3.27 19.96 91.91
N LYS A 3 2.68 19.27 90.93
CA LYS A 3 3.15 19.24 89.55
C LYS A 3 2.61 20.43 88.76
N LEU A 4 3.50 21.27 88.30
CA LEU A 4 3.22 22.40 87.43
C LEU A 4 3.10 21.94 85.99
N ALA A 5 1.94 22.16 85.39
CA ALA A 5 1.73 21.86 83.97
C ALA A 5 2.04 23.13 83.14
N LEU A 6 3.01 23.03 82.25
CA LEU A 6 3.33 24.07 81.25
C LEU A 6 2.40 23.92 80.02
N LEU A 7 1.58 24.94 79.84
CA LEU A 7 0.78 25.09 78.59
C LEU A 7 1.63 25.83 77.56
N ILE A 8 1.91 25.14 76.44
CA ILE A 8 2.53 25.73 75.23
C ILE A 8 1.39 26.09 74.29
N PRO A 9 1.26 27.31 73.76
CA PRO A 9 0.28 27.68 72.80
C PRO A 9 0.73 27.18 71.42
N ALA A 10 -0.09 26.33 70.76
CA ALA A 10 0.09 25.93 69.38
C ALA A 10 -0.28 27.09 68.44
N VAL A 11 0.71 27.63 67.76
CA VAL A 11 0.50 28.60 66.66
C VAL A 11 0.11 27.80 65.42
N LEU A 12 -1.15 27.87 64.98
CA LEU A 12 -1.64 27.36 63.69
C LEU A 12 -1.16 28.29 62.57
N LEU A 13 -0.12 27.89 61.88
CA LEU A 13 0.21 28.45 60.54
C LEU A 13 -0.75 27.96 59.53
N ILE A 14 -1.72 28.75 59.13
CA ILE A 14 -2.59 28.50 57.97
C ILE A 14 -1.78 28.84 56.74
N SER A 15 -1.20 27.81 56.07
CA SER A 15 -0.65 27.95 54.73
C SER A 15 -1.81 28.02 53.75
N ALA A 16 -2.08 29.20 53.20
CA ALA A 16 -2.98 29.39 52.09
C ALA A 16 -2.30 28.83 50.84
N CYS A 17 -2.64 27.57 50.45
CA CYS A 17 -2.42 27.08 49.08
C CYS A 17 -3.44 27.78 48.17
N GLY A 18 -3.02 28.86 47.51
CA GLY A 18 -3.72 29.36 46.34
C GLY A 18 -3.59 28.35 45.21
N PRO A 19 -4.60 28.25 44.31
CA PRO A 19 -4.48 27.40 43.15
C PRO A 19 -3.27 27.87 42.32
N VAL A 20 -2.32 26.95 42.08
CA VAL A 20 -1.25 27.15 41.09
C VAL A 20 -1.97 27.20 39.72
N GLU A 21 -2.08 28.39 39.18
CA GLU A 21 -2.47 28.60 37.80
C GLU A 21 -1.41 27.89 36.97
N GLN A 22 -1.74 26.72 36.45
CA GLN A 22 -0.93 26.08 35.42
C GLN A 22 -0.93 27.06 34.25
N GLN A 23 0.19 27.74 34.03
CA GLN A 23 0.45 28.43 32.78
C GLN A 23 0.43 27.37 31.69
N GLN A 24 -0.68 27.29 30.95
CA GLN A 24 -0.68 26.59 29.67
C GLN A 24 0.47 27.15 28.84
N ALA A 25 1.35 26.29 28.39
CA ALA A 25 2.33 26.68 27.39
C ALA A 25 1.58 27.38 26.23
N PRO A 26 2.12 28.47 25.68
CA PRO A 26 1.49 29.15 24.58
C PRO A 26 1.24 28.10 23.50
N GLN A 27 -0.03 27.92 23.14
CA GLN A 27 -0.38 27.10 21.97
C GLN A 27 0.31 27.76 20.78
N PRO A 28 1.07 27.02 19.97
CA PRO A 28 1.57 27.57 18.71
C PRO A 28 0.37 28.11 17.94
N GLY A 29 0.50 29.32 17.40
CA GLY A 29 -0.52 29.89 16.51
C GLY A 29 -0.78 28.97 15.31
N PRO A 30 -1.86 29.19 14.53
CA PRO A 30 -2.14 28.37 13.40
C PRO A 30 -0.89 28.27 12.50
N ILE A 31 -0.46 27.03 12.22
CA ILE A 31 0.67 26.78 11.33
C ILE A 31 0.22 27.21 9.93
N ASP A 32 0.95 28.12 9.31
CA ASP A 32 0.76 28.39 7.89
C ASP A 32 1.55 27.34 7.11
N TYR A 33 0.90 26.24 6.80
CA TYR A 33 1.51 25.10 6.10
C TYR A 33 2.12 25.48 4.75
N LEU A 34 1.62 26.53 4.12
CA LEU A 34 2.07 26.97 2.79
C LEU A 34 3.34 27.83 2.82
N THR A 35 3.77 28.32 3.99
CA THR A 35 4.94 29.19 4.14
C THR A 35 6.11 28.54 4.88
N GLN A 36 5.99 27.28 5.29
CA GLN A 36 7.10 26.54 5.87
C GLN A 36 8.18 26.29 4.80
N GLU A 37 9.44 26.23 5.22
CA GLU A 37 10.57 25.91 4.36
C GLU A 37 10.92 24.42 4.50
N ILE A 38 11.19 23.73 3.38
CA ILE A 38 11.72 22.38 3.41
C ILE A 38 13.22 22.46 3.72
N SER A 39 13.59 22.01 4.92
CA SER A 39 14.99 21.94 5.33
C SER A 39 15.58 20.59 4.96
N TRP A 40 16.22 20.50 3.81
CA TRP A 40 16.90 19.29 3.36
C TRP A 40 18.19 19.06 4.15
N GLU A 41 18.35 17.85 4.70
CA GLU A 41 19.53 17.39 5.43
C GLU A 41 20.11 16.16 4.73
N THR A 42 21.43 16.03 4.65
CA THR A 42 22.08 14.85 4.07
C THR A 42 21.82 13.62 4.92
N CYS A 43 21.29 12.55 4.33
CA CYS A 43 21.03 11.26 4.98
C CYS A 43 21.53 10.10 4.09
N GLY A 44 22.81 9.79 4.21
CA GLY A 44 23.48 8.83 3.34
C GLY A 44 23.72 9.39 1.94
N ASP A 45 23.25 8.70 0.93
CA ASP A 45 23.34 9.11 -0.48
C ASP A 45 22.17 10.02 -0.90
N TYR A 46 21.30 10.37 0.03
CA TYR A 46 20.07 11.12 -0.18
C TYR A 46 20.06 12.42 0.63
N GLU A 47 19.02 13.20 0.38
CA GLU A 47 18.59 14.30 1.23
C GLU A 47 17.22 13.99 1.83
N CYS A 48 17.10 14.12 3.14
CA CYS A 48 15.88 13.91 3.91
C CYS A 48 15.31 15.23 4.39
N ALA A 49 14.00 15.31 4.48
CA ALA A 49 13.33 16.43 5.11
C ALA A 49 12.02 15.97 5.78
N THR A 50 11.53 16.78 6.69
CA THR A 50 10.19 16.64 7.26
C THR A 50 9.44 17.95 7.13
N ILE A 51 8.14 17.86 6.85
CA ILE A 51 7.23 19.00 6.83
C ILE A 51 6.01 18.70 7.69
N SER A 52 5.29 19.74 8.08
CA SER A 52 3.99 19.60 8.74
C SER A 52 2.87 19.71 7.72
N ALA A 53 1.84 18.89 7.87
CA ALA A 53 0.58 18.97 7.16
C ALA A 53 -0.59 18.96 8.15
N PRO A 54 -1.78 19.48 7.83
CA PRO A 54 -2.92 19.34 8.71
C PRO A 54 -3.36 17.88 8.83
N LEU A 55 -3.77 17.47 10.02
CA LEU A 55 -4.40 16.16 10.19
C LEU A 55 -5.66 16.09 9.34
N ASP A 56 -6.54 17.06 9.49
CA ASP A 56 -7.76 17.21 8.71
C ASP A 56 -7.64 18.44 7.78
N TRP A 57 -7.69 18.20 6.47
CA TRP A 57 -7.61 19.25 5.45
C TRP A 57 -8.84 20.13 5.39
N ASP A 58 -9.98 19.70 5.96
CA ASP A 58 -11.19 20.49 6.03
C ASP A 58 -11.19 21.42 7.26
N PHE A 59 -10.36 21.11 8.26
CA PHE A 59 -10.14 21.89 9.49
C PHE A 59 -8.66 22.06 9.82
N PRO A 60 -7.87 22.72 8.96
CA PRO A 60 -6.41 22.72 9.02
C PRO A 60 -5.83 23.47 10.25
N GLU A 61 -6.65 24.18 11.02
CA GLU A 61 -6.23 24.95 12.18
C GLU A 61 -6.10 24.13 13.49
N PHE A 62 -6.55 22.86 13.51
CA PHE A 62 -6.57 22.08 14.75
C PHE A 62 -5.31 21.29 14.99
N GLU A 63 -5.13 20.16 14.35
CA GLU A 63 -4.05 19.22 14.57
C GLU A 63 -3.18 19.08 13.32
N SER A 64 -1.89 18.80 13.54
CA SER A 64 -0.93 18.59 12.45
C SER A 64 -0.29 17.23 12.55
N ILE A 65 0.09 16.73 11.39
CA ILE A 65 0.92 15.53 11.21
C ILE A 65 2.27 15.91 10.62
N THR A 66 3.22 14.98 10.67
CA THR A 66 4.51 15.11 10.01
C THR A 66 4.52 14.23 8.76
N LEU A 67 5.02 14.76 7.66
CA LEU A 67 5.31 14.04 6.43
C LEU A 67 6.83 13.94 6.25
N SER A 68 7.34 12.75 5.97
CA SER A 68 8.75 12.47 5.68
C SER A 68 8.98 12.45 4.18
N LEU A 69 9.99 13.19 3.72
CA LEU A 69 10.38 13.32 2.33
C LEU A 69 11.80 12.80 2.14
N LEU A 70 12.05 12.17 1.00
CA LEU A 70 13.37 11.74 0.57
C LEU A 70 13.63 12.22 -0.85
N ARG A 71 14.85 12.71 -1.11
CA ARG A 71 15.28 13.16 -2.43
C ARG A 71 16.61 12.54 -2.83
N LEU A 72 16.65 11.97 -4.03
CA LEU A 72 17.89 11.71 -4.75
C LEU A 72 18.18 12.94 -5.61
N ASN A 73 19.03 13.80 -5.08
CA ASN A 73 19.32 15.11 -5.66
C ASN A 73 20.22 14.99 -6.88
N ASN A 74 19.81 15.57 -8.01
CA ASN A 74 20.60 15.71 -9.21
C ASN A 74 20.97 17.21 -9.43
N PRO A 75 22.16 17.67 -9.02
CA PRO A 75 22.52 19.10 -9.12
C PRO A 75 22.62 19.63 -10.55
N GLY A 76 22.37 18.80 -11.55
CA GLY A 76 22.39 19.19 -12.99
C GLY A 76 21.04 19.66 -13.52
N THR A 77 19.96 19.59 -12.72
CA THR A 77 18.60 19.92 -13.17
C THR A 77 17.80 20.63 -12.07
N ASP A 78 16.78 21.37 -12.48
CA ASP A 78 15.72 21.87 -11.61
C ASP A 78 14.39 21.10 -11.83
N GLU A 79 14.42 20.07 -12.69
CA GLU A 79 13.24 19.24 -12.99
C GLU A 79 13.05 18.18 -11.91
N VAL A 80 11.83 18.06 -11.40
CA VAL A 80 11.46 17.13 -10.33
C VAL A 80 10.49 16.09 -10.86
N VAL A 81 10.67 14.83 -10.47
CA VAL A 81 9.67 13.77 -10.62
C VAL A 81 9.39 13.11 -9.28
N PHE A 82 8.14 13.03 -8.92
CA PHE A 82 7.67 12.31 -7.73
C PHE A 82 7.41 10.84 -8.07
N LEU A 83 7.72 9.95 -7.12
CA LEU A 83 7.51 8.52 -7.29
C LEU A 83 6.70 7.96 -6.13
N ASN A 84 5.79 7.02 -6.44
CA ASN A 84 5.07 6.25 -5.44
C ASN A 84 4.97 4.78 -5.88
N PRO A 85 5.48 3.83 -5.07
CA PRO A 85 5.52 2.40 -5.41
C PRO A 85 4.16 1.70 -5.31
N GLY A 86 3.17 2.31 -4.69
CA GLY A 86 1.84 1.73 -4.49
C GLY A 86 1.63 1.06 -3.15
N GLY A 87 1.01 -0.08 -3.16
CA GLY A 87 0.52 -0.84 -2.04
C GLY A 87 -1.01 -0.83 -1.97
N PRO A 88 -1.70 0.16 -1.32
CA PRO A 88 -1.17 1.26 -0.52
C PRO A 88 -0.36 0.80 0.71
N GLY A 89 0.33 1.74 1.36
CA GLY A 89 1.04 1.46 2.62
C GLY A 89 2.53 1.14 2.48
N VAL A 90 3.05 0.95 1.25
CA VAL A 90 4.51 0.83 1.04
C VAL A 90 5.18 2.17 1.35
N SER A 91 6.20 2.17 2.23
CA SER A 91 7.06 3.34 2.44
C SER A 91 7.82 3.66 1.15
N ALA A 92 7.47 4.78 0.52
CA ALA A 92 8.12 5.23 -0.70
C ALA A 92 9.58 5.63 -0.44
N ASN A 93 9.87 6.16 0.75
CA ASN A 93 11.22 6.52 1.17
C ASN A 93 12.09 5.26 1.38
N GLN A 94 11.58 4.23 2.04
CA GLN A 94 12.31 2.99 2.21
C GLN A 94 12.51 2.27 0.87
N TRP A 95 11.49 2.23 0.03
CA TRP A 95 11.57 1.68 -1.33
C TRP A 95 12.66 2.38 -2.17
N MET A 96 12.78 3.72 -2.08
CA MET A 96 13.86 4.46 -2.74
C MET A 96 15.23 4.09 -2.16
N ARG A 97 15.37 3.96 -0.84
CA ARG A 97 16.64 3.56 -0.20
C ARG A 97 17.07 2.16 -0.62
N ASP A 98 16.14 1.21 -0.69
CA ASP A 98 16.41 -0.18 -1.04
C ASP A 98 16.83 -0.34 -2.51
N ARG A 99 16.29 0.48 -3.40
CA ARG A 99 16.59 0.44 -4.84
C ARG A 99 17.74 1.34 -5.26
N GLY A 100 17.99 2.41 -4.54
CA GLY A 100 19.05 3.35 -4.91
C GLY A 100 18.85 3.95 -6.30
N ALA A 101 19.89 3.91 -7.12
CA ALA A 101 19.83 4.38 -8.50
C ALA A 101 18.98 3.48 -9.42
N ASP A 102 18.66 2.25 -8.99
CA ASP A 102 17.82 1.30 -9.75
C ASP A 102 16.30 1.57 -9.56
N ILE A 103 15.94 2.66 -8.89
CA ILE A 103 14.53 3.06 -8.69
C ILE A 103 13.86 3.47 -10.00
N ALA A 104 14.64 3.95 -10.95
CA ALA A 104 14.19 4.31 -12.29
C ALA A 104 15.32 4.02 -13.29
N THR A 105 15.04 4.21 -14.59
CA THR A 105 16.10 4.06 -15.59
C THR A 105 17.17 5.14 -15.44
N ASN A 106 18.40 4.86 -15.88
CA ASN A 106 19.52 5.82 -15.80
C ASN A 106 19.18 7.17 -16.43
N ARG A 107 18.43 7.20 -17.55
CA ARG A 107 18.05 8.46 -18.21
C ARG A 107 17.14 9.31 -17.33
N ILE A 108 16.24 8.67 -16.56
CA ILE A 108 15.37 9.39 -15.61
C ILE A 108 16.20 9.92 -14.44
N VAL A 109 17.06 9.08 -13.84
CA VAL A 109 17.96 9.50 -12.74
C VAL A 109 18.88 10.66 -13.14
N ASP A 110 19.38 10.65 -14.40
CA ASP A 110 20.25 11.71 -14.92
C ASP A 110 19.47 12.99 -15.29
N SER A 111 18.15 12.95 -15.42
CA SER A 111 17.32 14.06 -15.91
C SER A 111 16.52 14.78 -14.83
N PHE A 112 16.28 14.15 -13.69
CA PHE A 112 15.39 14.66 -12.65
C PHE A 112 15.99 14.56 -11.25
N ASP A 113 15.58 15.48 -10.37
CA ASP A 113 15.53 15.20 -8.94
C ASP A 113 14.43 14.18 -8.71
N LEU A 114 14.76 13.03 -8.13
CA LEU A 114 13.77 12.01 -7.76
C LEU A 114 13.31 12.26 -6.33
N VAL A 115 12.02 12.43 -6.14
CA VAL A 115 11.44 12.73 -4.83
C VAL A 115 10.40 11.68 -4.47
N THR A 116 10.52 11.14 -3.28
CA THR A 116 9.47 10.35 -2.63
C THR A 116 9.02 11.03 -1.35
N PHE A 117 7.86 10.68 -0.90
CA PHE A 117 7.41 10.98 0.45
C PHE A 117 6.62 9.78 0.96
N ASP A 118 6.72 9.51 2.24
CA ASP A 118 5.83 8.55 2.86
C ASP A 118 4.45 9.20 3.04
N PRO A 119 3.39 8.62 2.49
CA PRO A 119 2.04 9.12 2.71
C PRO A 119 1.70 9.19 4.20
N ARG A 120 0.72 10.01 4.55
CA ARG A 120 0.13 9.98 5.89
C ARG A 120 -0.29 8.56 6.26
N GLY A 121 0.01 8.14 7.48
CA GLY A 121 -0.21 6.76 7.93
C GLY A 121 0.92 5.80 7.60
N VAL A 122 1.94 6.18 6.83
CA VAL A 122 2.97 5.27 6.28
C VAL A 122 4.37 5.63 6.78
N GLY A 123 5.16 4.61 7.11
CA GLY A 123 6.61 4.66 7.25
C GLY A 123 7.12 5.70 8.25
N GLU A 124 7.96 6.62 7.77
CA GLU A 124 8.58 7.66 8.59
C GLU A 124 7.70 8.92 8.76
N SER A 125 6.56 9.03 8.07
CA SER A 125 5.52 10.02 8.33
C SER A 125 4.79 9.71 9.64
N THR A 126 3.84 10.56 10.06
CA THR A 126 2.93 10.16 11.15
C THR A 126 2.21 8.88 10.73
N ALA A 127 2.67 7.75 11.27
CA ALA A 127 2.32 6.41 10.84
C ALA A 127 1.08 5.87 11.55
N ILE A 128 0.39 4.92 10.92
CA ILE A 128 -0.51 3.99 11.60
C ILE A 128 0.34 3.05 12.46
N ASP A 129 -0.06 2.84 13.69
CA ASP A 129 0.62 2.00 14.66
C ASP A 129 -0.33 0.92 15.20
N CYS A 130 -0.07 -0.33 14.82
CA CYS A 130 -0.79 -1.52 15.29
C CYS A 130 0.26 -2.49 15.84
N PRO A 131 0.80 -2.29 17.03
CA PRO A 131 2.09 -2.82 17.48
C PRO A 131 2.11 -4.30 17.86
N ASP A 132 1.01 -5.05 17.79
CA ASP A 132 0.98 -6.45 18.19
C ASP A 132 1.33 -7.37 17.01
N ASP A 133 2.64 -7.66 16.85
CA ASP A 133 3.16 -8.54 15.79
C ASP A 133 2.63 -9.99 15.91
N GLN A 134 2.33 -10.48 17.12
CA GLN A 134 1.73 -11.80 17.30
C GLN A 134 0.29 -11.80 16.76
N LEU A 135 -0.47 -10.74 17.02
CA LEU A 135 -1.83 -10.60 16.49
C LEU A 135 -1.82 -10.51 14.96
N LYS A 136 -0.83 -9.82 14.38
CA LYS A 136 -0.61 -9.81 12.93
C LYS A 136 -0.27 -11.20 12.39
N ASP A 137 0.61 -11.94 13.07
CA ASP A 137 0.93 -13.31 12.69
C ASP A 137 -0.33 -14.20 12.69
N GLU A 138 -1.17 -14.09 13.71
CA GLU A 138 -2.43 -14.84 13.76
C GLU A 138 -3.36 -14.44 12.61
N LEU A 139 -3.45 -13.14 12.28
CA LEU A 139 -4.29 -12.64 11.19
C LEU A 139 -3.81 -13.09 9.80
N LEU A 140 -2.49 -13.04 9.56
CA LEU A 140 -1.91 -13.25 8.22
C LEU A 140 -1.54 -14.70 7.94
N TYR A 141 -1.22 -15.48 8.97
CA TYR A 141 -0.71 -16.86 8.83
C TYR A 141 -1.55 -17.90 9.58
N GLY A 142 -2.59 -17.46 10.29
CA GLY A 142 -3.48 -18.37 11.00
C GLY A 142 -4.19 -19.35 10.07
N GLN A 143 -4.70 -20.44 10.63
CA GLN A 143 -5.62 -21.32 9.90
C GLN A 143 -6.93 -20.60 9.66
N ALA A 144 -7.69 -21.03 8.64
CA ALA A 144 -9.04 -20.54 8.43
C ALA A 144 -9.88 -20.76 9.73
N PHE A 145 -10.26 -19.67 10.35
CA PHE A 145 -11.09 -19.67 11.56
C PHE A 145 -12.56 -19.80 11.17
N SER A 146 -13.42 -20.15 12.15
CA SER A 146 -14.85 -19.89 11.99
C SER A 146 -15.09 -18.38 11.85
N ASN A 147 -16.17 -17.95 11.17
CA ASN A 147 -16.50 -16.53 11.00
C ASN A 147 -16.53 -15.76 12.33
N GLU A 148 -16.90 -16.41 13.44
CA GLU A 148 -16.93 -15.80 14.78
C GLU A 148 -15.50 -15.60 15.35
N GLU A 149 -14.59 -16.55 15.13
CA GLU A 149 -13.19 -16.44 15.55
C GLU A 149 -12.44 -15.40 14.72
N SER A 150 -12.62 -15.40 13.39
CA SER A 150 -12.07 -14.38 12.48
C SER A 150 -12.53 -12.99 12.88
N LYS A 151 -13.83 -12.82 13.14
CA LYS A 151 -14.38 -11.53 13.60
C LYS A 151 -13.73 -11.07 14.90
N THR A 152 -13.58 -11.96 15.87
CA THR A 152 -12.98 -11.63 17.18
C THR A 152 -11.52 -11.19 17.02
N LEU A 153 -10.77 -11.86 16.17
CA LEU A 153 -9.38 -11.54 15.87
C LEU A 153 -9.26 -10.16 15.19
N ILE A 154 -10.09 -9.93 14.17
CA ILE A 154 -10.13 -8.67 13.44
C ILE A 154 -10.57 -7.51 14.35
N ASP A 155 -11.61 -7.69 15.16
CA ASP A 155 -12.07 -6.67 16.12
C ASP A 155 -10.93 -6.29 17.08
N SER A 156 -10.18 -7.29 17.59
CA SER A 156 -9.02 -7.05 18.46
C SER A 156 -7.90 -6.30 17.75
N TYR A 157 -7.65 -6.60 16.49
CA TYR A 157 -6.67 -5.91 15.67
C TYR A 157 -7.08 -4.45 15.42
N VAL A 158 -8.32 -4.20 15.02
CA VAL A 158 -8.85 -2.84 14.80
C VAL A 158 -8.81 -2.01 16.09
N GLU A 159 -9.22 -2.60 17.24
CA GLU A 159 -9.15 -1.93 18.53
C GLU A 159 -7.70 -1.54 18.90
N ASN A 160 -6.74 -2.43 18.65
CA ASN A 160 -5.32 -2.19 18.88
C ASN A 160 -4.83 -1.01 18.01
N CYS A 161 -5.14 -1.02 16.71
CA CYS A 161 -4.80 0.08 15.80
C CYS A 161 -5.40 1.42 16.25
N GLN A 162 -6.67 1.44 16.68
CA GLN A 162 -7.34 2.66 17.15
C GLN A 162 -6.68 3.25 18.39
N GLN A 163 -6.32 2.39 19.34
CA GLN A 163 -5.72 2.83 20.61
C GLN A 163 -4.33 3.43 20.43
N ASN A 164 -3.55 2.94 19.46
CA ASN A 164 -2.15 3.34 19.27
C ASN A 164 -1.97 4.42 18.22
N SER A 165 -2.72 4.37 17.11
CA SER A 165 -2.61 5.39 16.05
C SER A 165 -3.27 6.72 16.42
N GLY A 166 -4.26 6.72 17.30
CA GLY A 166 -5.02 7.93 17.61
C GLY A 166 -5.83 8.43 16.41
N ALA A 167 -6.00 9.75 16.29
CA ALA A 167 -6.91 10.33 15.28
C ALA A 167 -6.44 10.14 13.82
N ILE A 168 -5.15 9.93 13.56
CA ILE A 168 -4.64 9.77 12.17
C ILE A 168 -5.36 8.66 11.40
N ILE A 169 -5.83 7.63 12.09
CA ILE A 169 -6.47 6.45 11.51
C ILE A 169 -7.73 6.79 10.67
N GLU A 170 -8.38 7.90 10.94
CA GLU A 170 -9.57 8.38 10.21
C GLU A 170 -9.23 9.25 8.99
N TYR A 171 -7.95 9.68 8.87
CA TYR A 171 -7.54 10.70 7.89
C TYR A 171 -6.51 10.23 6.87
N VAL A 172 -6.23 8.93 6.79
CA VAL A 172 -5.18 8.37 5.91
C VAL A 172 -5.62 8.19 4.46
N GLY A 173 -6.88 8.43 4.12
CA GLY A 173 -7.41 8.20 2.78
C GLY A 173 -6.68 8.95 1.66
N THR A 174 -6.77 8.40 0.46
CA THR A 174 -6.05 8.85 -0.75
C THR A 174 -6.30 10.31 -1.11
N ARG A 175 -7.49 10.85 -0.85
CA ARG A 175 -7.78 12.29 -1.09
C ARG A 175 -6.92 13.21 -0.23
N ASN A 176 -6.68 12.85 1.01
CA ASN A 176 -5.84 13.63 1.91
C ASN A 176 -4.36 13.52 1.50
N THR A 177 -3.92 12.33 1.09
CA THR A 177 -2.58 12.13 0.54
C THR A 177 -2.34 12.94 -0.75
N ALA A 178 -3.34 13.05 -1.62
CA ALA A 178 -3.25 13.90 -2.82
C ALA A 178 -3.14 15.40 -2.46
N ARG A 179 -3.82 15.85 -1.39
CA ARG A 179 -3.66 17.22 -0.87
C ARG A 179 -2.28 17.43 -0.24
N ASP A 180 -1.71 16.41 0.40
CA ASP A 180 -0.32 16.45 0.89
C ASP A 180 0.69 16.61 -0.25
N LEU A 181 0.49 15.89 -1.36
CA LEU A 181 1.33 16.03 -2.55
C LEU A 181 1.25 17.46 -3.12
N GLU A 182 0.06 18.09 -3.13
CA GLU A 182 -0.08 19.49 -3.56
C GLU A 182 0.64 20.45 -2.60
N LEU A 183 0.61 20.21 -1.30
CA LEU A 183 1.40 20.96 -0.34
C LEU A 183 2.90 20.85 -0.64
N ILE A 184 3.42 19.63 -0.81
CA ILE A 184 4.83 19.37 -1.12
C ILE A 184 5.22 20.06 -2.42
N ARG A 185 4.40 19.94 -3.49
CA ARG A 185 4.61 20.65 -4.75
C ARG A 185 4.76 22.16 -4.54
N GLY A 186 3.86 22.75 -3.75
CA GLY A 186 3.88 24.19 -3.46
C GLY A 186 5.12 24.63 -2.70
N LEU A 187 5.54 23.85 -1.70
CA LEU A 187 6.74 24.14 -0.89
C LEU A 187 8.05 23.96 -1.67
N MET A 188 8.06 23.07 -2.67
CA MET A 188 9.20 22.89 -3.58
C MET A 188 9.21 23.92 -4.73
N ASP A 189 8.20 24.80 -4.79
CA ASP A 189 8.01 25.79 -5.87
C ASP A 189 7.99 25.17 -7.28
N VAL A 190 7.51 23.92 -7.39
CA VAL A 190 7.37 23.22 -8.66
C VAL A 190 6.04 23.62 -9.31
N PRO A 191 6.02 24.11 -10.55
CA PRO A 191 4.79 24.62 -11.16
C PRO A 191 3.74 23.53 -11.42
N ARG A 192 4.18 22.33 -11.78
CA ARG A 192 3.35 21.15 -12.04
C ARG A 192 4.03 19.89 -11.52
N VAL A 193 3.27 18.92 -11.04
CA VAL A 193 3.77 17.61 -10.61
C VAL A 193 4.07 16.76 -11.85
N ASN A 194 5.33 16.29 -12.01
CA ASN A 194 5.61 15.09 -12.81
C ASN A 194 5.59 13.90 -11.86
N PHE A 195 4.99 12.79 -12.27
CA PHE A 195 4.72 11.68 -11.36
C PHE A 195 4.88 10.32 -12.04
N ILE A 196 5.52 9.40 -11.34
CA ILE A 196 5.54 7.98 -11.68
C ILE A 196 4.82 7.25 -10.56
N GLY A 197 3.64 6.73 -10.86
CA GLY A 197 2.84 5.92 -9.94
C GLY A 197 2.79 4.47 -10.40
N TYR A 198 3.09 3.59 -9.47
CA TYR A 198 2.95 2.16 -9.67
C TYR A 198 1.76 1.66 -8.87
N SER A 199 0.91 0.77 -9.47
CA SER A 199 -0.19 0.13 -8.73
C SER A 199 -1.12 1.17 -8.08
N TYR A 200 -1.37 1.09 -6.77
CA TYR A 200 -2.10 2.12 -6.01
C TYR A 200 -1.56 3.54 -6.25
N GLY A 201 -0.27 3.72 -6.53
CA GLY A 201 0.28 5.03 -6.90
C GLY A 201 -0.40 5.66 -8.12
N THR A 202 -1.03 4.85 -8.97
CA THR A 202 -1.83 5.33 -10.12
C THR A 202 -3.18 5.89 -9.67
N GLU A 203 -3.79 5.32 -8.63
CA GLU A 203 -5.00 5.84 -8.01
C GLU A 203 -4.74 7.17 -7.27
N LEU A 204 -3.61 7.25 -6.55
CA LEU A 204 -3.16 8.51 -5.95
C LEU A 204 -2.97 9.60 -7.01
N ALA A 205 -2.32 9.27 -8.12
CA ALA A 205 -2.10 10.19 -9.24
C ALA A 205 -3.43 10.61 -9.91
N ALA A 206 -4.35 9.67 -10.17
CA ALA A 206 -5.67 9.98 -10.72
C ALA A 206 -6.47 10.86 -9.76
N THR A 207 -6.40 10.59 -8.45
CA THR A 207 -7.04 11.42 -7.42
C THR A 207 -6.44 12.83 -7.38
N TYR A 208 -5.12 12.95 -7.48
CA TYR A 208 -4.46 14.25 -7.60
C TYR A 208 -4.91 15.01 -8.85
N LEU A 209 -4.98 14.33 -10.00
CA LEU A 209 -5.47 14.91 -11.25
C LEU A 209 -6.90 15.43 -11.11
N ALA A 210 -7.78 14.64 -10.49
CA ALA A 210 -9.18 15.04 -10.28
C ALA A 210 -9.31 16.27 -9.36
N LEU A 211 -8.44 16.41 -8.36
CA LEU A 211 -8.46 17.53 -7.42
C LEU A 211 -7.72 18.78 -7.95
N PHE A 212 -6.63 18.60 -8.71
CA PHE A 212 -5.72 19.67 -9.12
C PHE A 212 -5.35 19.60 -10.62
N PRO A 213 -6.32 19.60 -11.55
CA PRO A 213 -6.07 19.36 -12.98
C PRO A 213 -5.07 20.34 -13.61
N ASP A 214 -5.03 21.59 -13.14
CA ASP A 214 -4.11 22.63 -13.62
C ASP A 214 -2.67 22.44 -13.12
N ARG A 215 -2.45 21.52 -12.18
CA ARG A 215 -1.14 21.24 -11.55
C ARG A 215 -0.49 19.96 -12.06
N VAL A 216 -1.14 19.26 -12.96
CA VAL A 216 -0.63 18.02 -13.56
C VAL A 216 0.40 18.33 -14.63
N GLY A 217 1.56 17.68 -14.53
CA GLY A 217 2.62 17.65 -15.51
C GLY A 217 2.61 16.37 -16.33
N ARG A 218 3.71 15.63 -16.32
CA ARG A 218 3.87 14.34 -17.01
C ARG A 218 3.61 13.20 -16.03
N PHE A 219 2.50 12.52 -16.19
CA PHE A 219 2.09 11.38 -15.35
C PHE A 219 2.33 10.07 -16.09
N VAL A 220 3.03 9.14 -15.42
CA VAL A 220 3.20 7.74 -15.82
C VAL A 220 2.50 6.88 -14.79
N LEU A 221 1.52 6.09 -15.24
CA LEU A 221 0.59 5.32 -14.41
C LEU A 221 0.70 3.85 -14.80
N ASP A 222 1.60 3.12 -14.12
CA ASP A 222 1.96 1.73 -14.44
C ASP A 222 1.32 0.72 -13.48
N GLY A 223 0.68 -0.32 -14.02
CA GLY A 223 -0.17 -1.21 -13.26
C GLY A 223 -1.42 -0.48 -12.77
N ALA A 224 -2.15 0.09 -13.71
CA ALA A 224 -3.16 1.10 -13.46
C ALA A 224 -4.40 0.57 -12.73
N VAL A 225 -4.85 1.31 -11.71
CA VAL A 225 -6.09 1.10 -10.96
C VAL A 225 -7.19 1.98 -11.54
N ASP A 226 -8.37 1.43 -11.74
CA ASP A 226 -9.58 2.20 -12.04
C ASP A 226 -10.22 2.74 -10.73
N PRO A 227 -10.09 4.04 -10.41
CA PRO A 227 -10.57 4.60 -9.17
C PRO A 227 -12.10 4.77 -9.12
N THR A 228 -12.82 4.38 -10.18
CA THR A 228 -14.28 4.52 -10.26
C THR A 228 -15.03 3.26 -9.85
N ILE A 229 -14.33 2.11 -9.81
CA ILE A 229 -14.91 0.86 -9.33
C ILE A 229 -14.90 0.85 -7.78
N GLY A 230 -15.96 0.32 -7.20
CA GLY A 230 -16.02 0.16 -5.73
C GLY A 230 -15.30 -1.10 -5.25
N ALA A 231 -15.09 -1.20 -3.94
CA ALA A 231 -14.36 -2.27 -3.27
C ALA A 231 -14.82 -3.68 -3.74
N ARG A 232 -16.12 -3.90 -3.92
CA ARG A 232 -16.65 -5.19 -4.41
C ARG A 232 -16.10 -5.58 -5.78
N GLN A 233 -16.14 -4.67 -6.75
CA GLN A 233 -15.66 -4.98 -8.10
C GLN A 233 -14.14 -5.08 -8.13
N SER A 234 -13.44 -4.29 -7.32
CA SER A 234 -11.99 -4.38 -7.17
C SER A 234 -11.58 -5.76 -6.64
N THR A 235 -12.26 -6.26 -5.58
CA THR A 235 -12.04 -7.61 -5.03
C THR A 235 -12.22 -8.70 -6.08
N ILE A 236 -13.31 -8.64 -6.87
CA ILE A 236 -13.59 -9.61 -7.93
C ILE A 236 -12.51 -9.54 -9.03
N ASN A 237 -12.17 -8.35 -9.49
CA ASN A 237 -11.18 -8.16 -10.55
C ASN A 237 -9.81 -8.70 -10.13
N GLN A 238 -9.41 -8.44 -8.88
CA GLN A 238 -8.14 -8.92 -8.36
C GLN A 238 -8.11 -10.44 -8.23
N LEU A 239 -9.18 -11.07 -7.74
CA LEU A 239 -9.29 -12.53 -7.70
C LEU A 239 -9.14 -13.15 -9.10
N ILE A 240 -9.86 -12.61 -10.10
CA ILE A 240 -9.76 -13.06 -11.50
C ILE A 240 -8.34 -12.86 -12.04
N GLY A 241 -7.69 -11.75 -11.71
CA GLY A 241 -6.32 -11.47 -12.12
C GLY A 241 -5.33 -12.50 -11.59
N PHE A 242 -5.39 -12.81 -10.30
CA PHE A 242 -4.52 -13.83 -9.70
C PHE A 242 -4.83 -15.23 -10.19
N ASP A 243 -6.11 -15.57 -10.40
CA ASP A 243 -6.50 -16.88 -10.94
C ASP A 243 -5.95 -17.08 -12.37
N ASN A 244 -6.10 -16.09 -13.25
CA ASN A 244 -5.55 -16.11 -14.60
C ASN A 244 -4.02 -16.18 -14.62
N ALA A 245 -3.34 -15.38 -13.78
CA ALA A 245 -1.88 -15.41 -13.70
C ALA A 245 -1.36 -16.73 -13.16
N PHE A 246 -2.10 -17.37 -12.24
CA PHE A 246 -1.76 -18.69 -11.76
C PHE A 246 -1.94 -19.76 -12.84
N GLU A 247 -3.00 -19.71 -13.64
CA GLU A 247 -3.17 -20.59 -14.81
C GLU A 247 -2.03 -20.42 -15.81
N ASN A 248 -1.64 -19.17 -16.12
CA ASN A 248 -0.50 -18.86 -16.99
C ASN A 248 0.82 -19.40 -16.41
N TYR A 249 1.03 -19.29 -15.10
CA TYR A 249 2.16 -19.94 -14.42
C TYR A 249 2.14 -21.46 -14.59
N LEU A 250 0.98 -22.13 -14.40
CA LEU A 250 0.89 -23.58 -14.57
C LEU A 250 1.18 -24.00 -16.00
N ILE A 251 0.72 -23.25 -16.99
CA ILE A 251 1.01 -23.48 -18.42
C ILE A 251 2.53 -23.34 -18.68
N ASP A 252 3.17 -22.29 -18.17
CA ASP A 252 4.62 -22.10 -18.29
C ASP A 252 5.39 -23.23 -17.60
N CYS A 253 4.99 -23.60 -16.39
CA CYS A 253 5.59 -24.64 -15.59
C CYS A 253 5.57 -25.99 -16.33
N VAL A 254 4.44 -26.45 -16.86
CA VAL A 254 4.35 -27.74 -17.56
C VAL A 254 5.15 -27.76 -18.86
N ASN A 255 5.42 -26.61 -19.46
CA ASN A 255 6.30 -26.48 -20.61
C ASN A 255 7.79 -26.57 -20.26
N GLN A 256 8.14 -26.49 -18.95
CA GLN A 256 9.53 -26.47 -18.44
C GLN A 256 9.86 -27.64 -17.51
N ASP A 257 9.20 -28.79 -17.62
CA ASP A 257 9.40 -29.97 -16.73
C ASP A 257 9.08 -29.66 -15.24
N CYS A 258 7.94 -29.09 -14.97
CA CYS A 258 7.52 -28.67 -13.65
C CYS A 258 7.18 -29.86 -12.70
N PRO A 259 7.38 -29.68 -11.38
CA PRO A 259 7.13 -30.75 -10.42
C PRO A 259 5.66 -31.12 -10.25
N LEU A 260 4.73 -30.25 -10.70
CA LEU A 260 3.29 -30.41 -10.49
C LEU A 260 2.65 -31.46 -11.42
N GLY A 261 3.24 -31.72 -12.60
CA GLY A 261 2.70 -32.71 -13.54
C GLY A 261 3.20 -32.52 -14.97
N ALA A 262 2.82 -33.45 -15.84
CA ALA A 262 3.24 -33.48 -17.23
C ALA A 262 2.31 -32.67 -18.17
N ASP A 263 1.14 -32.27 -17.69
CA ASP A 263 0.15 -31.47 -18.41
C ASP A 263 -0.64 -30.61 -17.43
N LEU A 264 -1.38 -29.63 -17.93
CA LEU A 264 -2.14 -28.67 -17.13
C LEU A 264 -3.11 -29.36 -16.17
N ALA A 265 -3.87 -30.34 -16.64
CA ALA A 265 -4.86 -31.02 -15.80
C ALA A 265 -4.23 -31.79 -14.63
N SER A 266 -3.05 -32.40 -14.84
CA SER A 266 -2.31 -33.07 -13.75
C SER A 266 -1.70 -32.05 -12.79
N ALA A 267 -1.22 -30.91 -13.29
CA ALA A 267 -0.71 -29.83 -12.44
C ALA A 267 -1.80 -29.23 -11.55
N GLU A 268 -2.95 -28.89 -12.11
CA GLU A 268 -4.13 -28.41 -11.34
C GLU A 268 -4.55 -29.42 -10.28
N GLN A 269 -4.62 -30.70 -10.62
CA GLN A 269 -4.99 -31.74 -9.66
C GLN A 269 -3.96 -31.84 -8.50
N THR A 270 -2.68 -31.71 -8.83
CA THR A 270 -1.61 -31.72 -7.81
C THR A 270 -1.73 -30.53 -6.87
N VAL A 271 -1.97 -29.31 -7.42
CA VAL A 271 -2.20 -28.10 -6.62
C VAL A 271 -3.41 -28.27 -5.70
N LYS A 272 -4.54 -28.75 -6.21
CA LYS A 272 -5.74 -29.02 -5.39
C LYS A 272 -5.43 -29.99 -4.24
N SER A 273 -4.66 -31.05 -4.51
CA SER A 273 -4.25 -31.99 -3.48
C SER A 273 -3.35 -31.37 -2.41
N ILE A 274 -2.47 -30.42 -2.79
CA ILE A 274 -1.63 -29.67 -1.86
C ILE A 274 -2.53 -28.78 -0.98
N PHE A 275 -3.46 -28.03 -1.57
CA PHE A 275 -4.41 -27.20 -0.83
C PHE A 275 -5.25 -28.01 0.16
N GLU A 276 -5.83 -29.13 -0.30
CA GLU A 276 -6.58 -30.06 0.57
C GLU A 276 -5.71 -30.59 1.73
N SER A 277 -4.45 -30.93 1.47
CA SER A 277 -3.53 -31.43 2.48
C SER A 277 -3.22 -30.36 3.54
N VAL A 278 -2.88 -29.15 3.11
CA VAL A 278 -2.53 -28.02 4.00
C VAL A 278 -3.75 -27.53 4.78
N SER A 279 -4.94 -27.49 4.15
CA SER A 279 -6.19 -27.12 4.82
C SER A 279 -6.59 -28.14 5.90
N ASN A 280 -6.39 -29.43 5.65
CA ASN A 280 -6.68 -30.47 6.66
C ASN A 280 -5.63 -30.47 7.80
N GLN A 281 -4.39 -30.16 7.50
CA GLN A 281 -3.29 -30.11 8.46
C GLN A 281 -2.18 -29.20 7.96
N SER A 282 -1.94 -28.09 8.67
CA SER A 282 -0.80 -27.21 8.38
C SER A 282 0.53 -27.96 8.46
N LEU A 283 1.48 -27.55 7.62
CA LEU A 283 2.81 -28.15 7.57
C LEU A 283 3.74 -27.48 8.59
N PRO A 284 4.40 -28.24 9.49
CA PRO A 284 5.34 -27.65 10.43
C PRO A 284 6.59 -27.13 9.71
N VAL A 285 6.97 -25.88 10.00
CA VAL A 285 8.17 -25.21 9.49
C VAL A 285 8.95 -24.63 10.67
N GLY A 286 9.84 -25.41 11.24
CA GLY A 286 10.60 -25.04 12.43
C GLY A 286 9.70 -24.84 13.65
N GLN A 287 9.53 -23.62 14.12
CA GLN A 287 8.60 -23.25 15.23
C GLN A 287 7.28 -22.67 14.71
N ARG A 288 7.11 -22.56 13.42
CA ARG A 288 5.91 -22.05 12.73
C ARG A 288 5.23 -23.15 11.94
N GLU A 289 4.14 -22.80 11.31
CA GLU A 289 3.37 -23.69 10.44
C GLU A 289 3.06 -22.96 9.14
N LEU A 290 3.06 -23.67 8.03
CA LEU A 290 2.44 -23.21 6.78
C LEU A 290 1.00 -23.63 6.77
N ALA A 291 0.09 -22.69 7.00
CA ALA A 291 -1.33 -22.83 6.82
C ALA A 291 -1.79 -22.39 5.42
N THR A 292 -3.07 -22.53 5.09
CA THR A 292 -3.63 -22.15 3.79
C THR A 292 -3.38 -20.68 3.45
N SER A 293 -3.48 -19.77 4.43
CA SER A 293 -3.21 -18.34 4.25
C SER A 293 -1.78 -18.08 3.79
N GLY A 294 -0.79 -18.71 4.45
CA GLY A 294 0.62 -18.61 4.06
C GLY A 294 0.89 -19.24 2.67
N LEU A 295 0.21 -20.35 2.33
CA LEU A 295 0.30 -20.97 1.01
C LEU A 295 -0.21 -20.02 -0.08
N VAL A 296 -1.40 -19.45 0.10
CA VAL A 296 -2.00 -18.47 -0.82
C VAL A 296 -1.12 -17.23 -0.98
N THR A 297 -0.68 -16.65 0.13
CA THR A 297 0.18 -15.45 0.11
C THR A 297 1.51 -15.71 -0.58
N GLY A 298 2.13 -16.88 -0.35
CA GLY A 298 3.37 -17.27 -1.01
C GLY A 298 3.22 -17.43 -2.52
N ILE A 299 2.09 -18.00 -2.99
CA ILE A 299 1.77 -18.07 -4.42
C ILE A 299 1.57 -16.66 -4.99
N ILE A 300 0.75 -15.84 -4.35
CA ILE A 300 0.48 -14.45 -4.76
C ILE A 300 1.80 -13.68 -4.88
N ALA A 301 2.69 -13.75 -3.90
CA ALA A 301 3.98 -13.07 -3.92
C ALA A 301 4.80 -13.37 -5.19
N ALA A 302 4.81 -14.63 -5.63
CA ALA A 302 5.55 -15.04 -6.81
C ALA A 302 4.85 -14.64 -8.14
N LEU A 303 3.53 -14.49 -8.14
CA LEU A 303 2.78 -14.11 -9.34
C LEU A 303 2.97 -12.65 -9.75
N TYR A 304 3.44 -11.79 -8.83
CA TYR A 304 3.73 -10.39 -9.15
C TYR A 304 4.79 -10.23 -10.24
N GLN A 305 5.70 -11.19 -10.39
CA GLN A 305 6.75 -11.12 -11.41
C GLN A 305 7.05 -12.49 -12.02
N GLN A 306 7.01 -12.58 -13.35
CA GLN A 306 7.33 -13.82 -14.06
C GLN A 306 8.72 -14.36 -13.71
N SER A 307 9.68 -13.50 -13.42
CA SER A 307 11.03 -13.90 -12.97
C SER A 307 11.06 -14.67 -11.65
N ALA A 308 10.01 -14.60 -10.84
CA ALA A 308 9.87 -15.37 -9.59
C ALA A 308 9.21 -16.75 -9.78
N TRP A 309 8.65 -17.06 -10.96
CA TRP A 309 7.99 -18.34 -11.24
C TRP A 309 8.88 -19.58 -11.03
N PRO A 310 10.17 -19.56 -11.37
CA PRO A 310 11.06 -20.67 -11.02
C PRO A 310 11.15 -20.93 -9.50
N ILE A 311 11.12 -19.86 -8.68
CA ILE A 311 11.14 -19.98 -7.22
C ILE A 311 9.83 -20.61 -6.72
N LEU A 312 8.71 -20.26 -7.33
CA LEU A 312 7.41 -20.85 -7.04
C LEU A 312 7.39 -22.35 -7.39
N SER A 313 7.97 -22.74 -8.54
CA SER A 313 8.09 -24.15 -8.93
C SER A 313 8.95 -24.94 -7.92
N ASP A 314 10.06 -24.37 -7.47
CA ASP A 314 10.88 -24.97 -6.41
C ASP A 314 10.11 -25.07 -5.07
N ALA A 315 9.28 -24.06 -4.73
CA ALA A 315 8.46 -24.09 -3.53
C ALA A 315 7.40 -25.20 -3.59
N PHE A 316 6.79 -25.43 -4.76
CA PHE A 316 5.88 -26.54 -4.96
C PHE A 316 6.59 -27.91 -4.91
N ALA A 317 7.82 -28.01 -5.44
CA ALA A 317 8.63 -29.23 -5.31
C ALA A 317 8.92 -29.56 -3.84
N ASP A 318 9.32 -28.57 -3.06
CA ASP A 318 9.56 -28.71 -1.62
C ASP A 318 8.28 -29.16 -0.88
N LEU A 319 7.11 -28.58 -1.23
CA LEU A 319 5.82 -28.96 -0.66
C LEU A 319 5.44 -30.42 -0.94
N LEU A 320 5.75 -30.94 -2.12
CA LEU A 320 5.54 -32.36 -2.47
C LEU A 320 6.40 -33.30 -1.65
N ASP A 321 7.56 -32.83 -1.19
CA ASP A 321 8.46 -33.53 -0.25
C ASP A 321 8.09 -33.28 1.23
N GLY A 322 7.03 -32.49 1.50
CA GLY A 322 6.53 -32.15 2.84
C GLY A 322 7.28 -31.01 3.53
N ASP A 323 8.03 -30.19 2.78
CA ASP A 323 8.72 -28.99 3.29
C ASP A 323 8.02 -27.71 2.82
N GLY A 324 7.42 -26.97 3.76
CA GLY A 324 6.74 -25.69 3.50
C GLY A 324 7.62 -24.45 3.62
N ALA A 325 8.93 -24.59 3.89
CA ALA A 325 9.76 -23.45 4.27
C ALA A 325 9.92 -22.40 3.18
N ARG A 326 10.07 -22.79 1.91
CA ARG A 326 10.21 -21.84 0.80
C ARG A 326 8.91 -21.10 0.48
N MET A 327 7.78 -21.79 0.58
CA MET A 327 6.48 -21.15 0.41
C MET A 327 6.21 -20.14 1.52
N LEU A 328 6.53 -20.49 2.76
CA LEU A 328 6.41 -19.57 3.90
C LEU A 328 7.37 -18.37 3.77
N PHE A 329 8.59 -18.59 3.24
CA PHE A 329 9.52 -17.50 2.94
C PHE A 329 8.96 -16.52 1.90
N LEU A 330 8.28 -17.00 0.85
CA LEU A 330 7.62 -16.12 -0.13
C LEU A 330 6.51 -15.29 0.53
N ALA A 331 5.73 -15.89 1.43
CA ALA A 331 4.71 -15.18 2.19
C ALA A 331 5.32 -14.14 3.14
N ASP A 332 6.41 -14.48 3.84
CA ASP A 332 7.15 -13.56 4.71
C ASP A 332 7.71 -12.37 3.93
N PHE A 333 8.27 -12.64 2.75
CA PHE A 333 8.78 -11.59 1.86
C PHE A 333 7.67 -10.61 1.44
N TYR A 334 6.49 -11.13 1.09
CA TYR A 334 5.34 -10.31 0.69
C TYR A 334 4.83 -9.43 1.83
N ASN A 335 4.78 -9.98 3.04
CA ASN A 335 4.28 -9.29 4.23
C ASN A 335 5.37 -8.47 4.96
N GLU A 336 6.60 -8.42 4.45
CA GLU A 336 7.76 -7.78 5.11
C GLU A 336 8.05 -8.32 6.52
N ARG A 337 7.75 -9.60 6.76
CA ARG A 337 7.99 -10.26 8.03
C ARG A 337 9.42 -10.75 8.14
N GLU A 338 10.10 -10.36 9.21
CA GLU A 338 11.48 -10.73 9.49
C GLU A 338 11.58 -12.11 10.20
N ASN A 339 12.78 -12.70 10.18
CA ASN A 339 13.02 -14.02 10.78
C ASN A 339 12.82 -14.08 12.30
N ASP A 340 12.91 -12.96 13.00
CA ASP A 340 12.70 -12.86 14.45
C ASP A 340 11.22 -12.67 14.84
N GLY A 341 10.34 -12.54 13.84
CA GLY A 341 8.91 -12.38 14.03
C GLY A 341 8.43 -10.94 14.00
N SER A 342 9.34 -9.97 13.87
CA SER A 342 8.97 -8.57 13.68
C SER A 342 8.59 -8.28 12.22
N TYR A 343 7.94 -7.15 11.99
CA TYR A 343 7.64 -6.61 10.67
C TYR A 343 8.52 -5.39 10.41
N ARG A 344 9.13 -5.33 9.21
CA ARG A 344 10.11 -4.29 8.87
C ARG A 344 9.53 -2.88 8.84
N GLY A 345 8.27 -2.74 8.60
CA GLY A 345 7.56 -1.48 8.54
C GLY A 345 6.11 -1.65 8.98
N ASN A 346 5.28 -0.71 8.60
CA ASN A 346 3.84 -0.77 8.87
C ASN A 346 3.01 -0.99 7.60
N LEU A 347 3.58 -1.65 6.58
CA LEU A 347 2.93 -1.88 5.29
C LEU A 347 1.52 -2.42 5.44
N ILE A 348 1.35 -3.51 6.19
CA ILE A 348 0.04 -4.19 6.35
C ILE A 348 -0.95 -3.27 7.09
N ASP A 349 -0.50 -2.64 8.17
CA ASP A 349 -1.33 -1.76 8.99
C ASP A 349 -1.82 -0.56 8.16
N ALA A 350 -0.91 0.07 7.43
CA ALA A 350 -1.22 1.20 6.56
C ALA A 350 -2.06 0.79 5.34
N ASN A 351 -1.81 -0.40 4.77
CA ASN A 351 -2.62 -0.93 3.65
C ASN A 351 -4.08 -1.08 4.05
N ILE A 352 -4.33 -1.74 5.18
CA ILE A 352 -5.69 -1.92 5.70
C ILE A 352 -6.33 -0.56 6.01
N ALA A 353 -5.61 0.32 6.71
CA ALA A 353 -6.10 1.63 7.09
C ALA A 353 -6.53 2.49 5.90
N ILE A 354 -5.69 2.58 4.87
CA ILE A 354 -5.94 3.39 3.68
C ILE A 354 -7.11 2.81 2.88
N ASN A 355 -7.12 1.51 2.64
CA ASN A 355 -8.22 0.87 1.92
C ASN A 355 -9.55 1.07 2.66
N CYS A 356 -9.58 0.88 3.99
CA CYS A 356 -10.80 1.09 4.78
C CYS A 356 -11.23 2.57 4.87
N ALA A 357 -10.31 3.51 4.72
CA ALA A 357 -10.63 4.95 4.68
C ALA A 357 -11.16 5.40 3.31
N ASP A 358 -10.79 4.71 2.22
CA ASP A 358 -11.19 5.10 0.86
C ASP A 358 -12.50 4.45 0.41
N ASP A 359 -12.68 3.14 0.64
CA ASP A 359 -13.92 2.42 0.32
C ASP A 359 -14.06 1.14 1.17
N ARG A 360 -15.27 0.59 1.25
CA ARG A 360 -15.56 -0.60 2.05
C ARG A 360 -16.47 -1.57 1.34
N LEU A 361 -16.23 -2.86 1.57
CA LEU A 361 -17.21 -3.89 1.25
C LEU A 361 -18.45 -3.73 2.14
N SER A 362 -19.60 -4.07 1.57
CA SER A 362 -20.87 -4.04 2.31
C SER A 362 -20.84 -5.05 3.47
N SER A 363 -21.32 -4.63 4.63
CA SER A 363 -21.58 -5.52 5.79
C SER A 363 -23.01 -6.07 5.80
N ASN A 364 -23.82 -5.83 4.76
CA ASN A 364 -25.14 -6.39 4.65
C ASN A 364 -25.05 -7.91 4.39
N PRO A 365 -25.65 -8.78 5.26
CA PRO A 365 -25.49 -10.23 5.14
C PRO A 365 -25.88 -10.80 3.77
N GLU A 366 -26.95 -10.29 3.14
CA GLU A 366 -27.36 -10.78 1.82
C GLU A 366 -26.38 -10.43 0.70
N GLU A 367 -25.69 -9.29 0.83
CA GLU A 367 -24.66 -8.85 -0.13
C GLU A 367 -23.34 -9.59 0.11
N VAL A 368 -22.99 -9.85 1.38
CA VAL A 368 -21.83 -10.67 1.78
C VAL A 368 -22.00 -12.09 1.26
N ASP A 369 -23.14 -12.75 1.51
CA ASP A 369 -23.41 -14.10 1.04
C ASP A 369 -23.29 -14.20 -0.49
N LYS A 370 -23.85 -13.23 -1.22
CA LYS A 370 -23.75 -13.18 -2.67
C LYS A 370 -22.31 -12.99 -3.17
N LEU A 371 -21.53 -12.13 -2.52
CA LEU A 371 -20.13 -11.93 -2.88
C LEU A 371 -19.34 -13.22 -2.61
N ASN A 372 -19.51 -13.84 -1.45
CA ASN A 372 -18.81 -15.08 -1.10
C ASN A 372 -19.15 -16.22 -2.07
N GLU A 373 -20.43 -16.39 -2.44
CA GLU A 373 -20.84 -17.38 -3.46
C GLU A 373 -20.19 -17.08 -4.83
N GLU A 374 -20.09 -15.80 -5.23
CA GLU A 374 -19.47 -15.39 -6.48
C GLU A 374 -17.97 -15.66 -6.47
N LEU A 375 -17.26 -15.31 -5.39
CA LEU A 375 -15.82 -15.54 -5.24
C LEU A 375 -15.46 -17.03 -5.31
N LEU A 376 -16.24 -17.89 -4.64
CA LEU A 376 -16.09 -19.35 -4.74
C LEU A 376 -16.35 -19.88 -6.15
N GLY A 377 -17.26 -19.27 -6.89
CA GLY A 377 -17.56 -19.65 -8.26
C GLY A 377 -16.53 -19.20 -9.29
N LEU A 378 -15.73 -18.18 -8.96
CA LEU A 378 -14.73 -17.60 -9.85
C LEU A 378 -13.37 -18.31 -9.77
N SER A 379 -12.95 -18.77 -8.60
CA SER A 379 -11.68 -19.48 -8.42
C SER A 379 -11.82 -20.63 -7.45
N GLU A 380 -11.46 -21.82 -7.87
CA GLU A 380 -11.40 -23.01 -7.02
C GLU A 380 -10.18 -23.01 -6.08
N ILE A 381 -9.17 -22.19 -6.39
CA ILE A 381 -7.90 -22.12 -5.64
C ILE A 381 -7.91 -20.98 -4.64
N PHE A 382 -8.32 -19.79 -5.07
CA PHE A 382 -8.23 -18.59 -4.24
C PHE A 382 -9.57 -18.15 -3.66
N GLY A 383 -10.71 -18.59 -4.22
CA GLY A 383 -12.02 -18.06 -3.87
C GLY A 383 -12.38 -18.17 -2.39
N GLU A 384 -11.97 -19.25 -1.72
CA GLU A 384 -12.19 -19.42 -0.27
C GLU A 384 -11.42 -18.38 0.56
N SER A 385 -10.18 -18.07 0.16
CA SER A 385 -9.31 -17.11 0.87
C SER A 385 -9.72 -15.65 0.65
N TRP A 386 -10.56 -15.36 -0.34
CA TRP A 386 -11.10 -14.01 -0.62
C TRP A 386 -12.42 -13.72 0.07
N GLN A 387 -13.04 -14.73 0.72
CA GLN A 387 -14.30 -14.55 1.43
C GLN A 387 -14.12 -13.67 2.67
N ASP A 388 -15.24 -13.11 3.14
CA ASP A 388 -15.33 -12.35 4.39
C ASP A 388 -14.41 -11.12 4.50
N GLY A 389 -13.83 -10.66 3.39
CA GLY A 389 -13.00 -9.44 3.36
C GLY A 389 -13.69 -8.19 3.89
N HIS A 390 -15.03 -8.16 3.96
CA HIS A 390 -15.82 -7.09 4.58
C HIS A 390 -15.54 -6.91 6.07
N LEU A 391 -15.14 -7.98 6.77
CA LEU A 391 -14.88 -7.95 8.21
C LEU A 391 -13.76 -6.99 8.57
N MET A 392 -12.72 -6.89 7.72
CA MET A 392 -11.55 -6.05 8.01
C MET A 392 -11.90 -4.58 8.22
N CYS A 393 -12.84 -4.04 7.44
CA CYS A 393 -13.24 -2.65 7.52
C CYS A 393 -14.54 -2.41 8.27
N ALA A 394 -15.22 -3.46 8.75
CA ALA A 394 -16.56 -3.33 9.35
C ALA A 394 -16.59 -2.40 10.57
N GLU A 395 -15.58 -2.54 11.43
CA GLU A 395 -15.45 -1.75 12.65
C GLU A 395 -14.35 -0.66 12.55
N TRP A 396 -13.83 -0.42 11.32
CA TRP A 396 -12.78 0.58 11.12
C TRP A 396 -13.32 1.99 11.40
N PRO A 397 -12.58 2.87 12.12
CA PRO A 397 -13.06 4.21 12.47
C PRO A 397 -13.19 5.11 11.24
N GLY A 398 -13.97 6.19 11.40
CA GLY A 398 -14.28 7.11 10.31
C GLY A 398 -15.23 6.50 9.26
N GLU A 399 -15.58 7.28 8.28
CA GLU A 399 -16.42 6.86 7.15
C GLU A 399 -15.75 7.21 5.83
N PRO A 400 -15.79 6.30 4.84
CA PRO A 400 -15.30 6.63 3.50
C PRO A 400 -16.00 7.85 2.92
N PRO A 401 -15.36 8.63 2.03
CA PRO A 401 -15.96 9.81 1.42
C PRO A 401 -17.25 9.46 0.68
N SER A 402 -18.36 10.07 1.08
CA SER A 402 -19.67 9.88 0.42
C SER A 402 -19.76 10.51 -0.96
N GLU A 403 -18.99 11.58 -1.21
CA GLU A 403 -18.92 12.25 -2.49
C GLU A 403 -17.88 11.59 -3.39
N LYS A 404 -18.28 11.11 -4.56
CA LYS A 404 -17.37 10.54 -5.54
C LYS A 404 -16.66 11.65 -6.32
N LEU A 405 -15.36 11.48 -6.55
CA LEU A 405 -14.59 12.38 -7.39
C LEU A 405 -14.99 12.24 -8.86
N ASN A 406 -14.91 13.36 -9.59
CA ASN A 406 -15.01 13.34 -11.04
C ASN A 406 -13.61 13.20 -11.64
N PHE A 407 -13.32 12.06 -12.21
CA PHE A 407 -12.03 11.77 -12.86
C PHE A 407 -12.01 12.21 -14.35
N THR A 408 -13.15 12.60 -14.93
CA THR A 408 -13.25 13.08 -16.32
C THR A 408 -13.05 14.60 -16.40
N VAL A 409 -12.09 15.13 -15.66
CA VAL A 409 -11.76 16.56 -15.69
C VAL A 409 -10.79 16.85 -16.83
N ALA A 410 -11.01 17.98 -17.51
CA ALA A 410 -10.10 18.40 -18.56
C ALA A 410 -8.76 18.86 -17.95
N THR A 411 -7.67 18.43 -18.55
CA THR A 411 -6.30 18.85 -18.22
C THR A 411 -5.53 19.13 -19.50
N ASP A 412 -4.51 20.00 -19.43
CA ASP A 412 -3.57 20.19 -20.54
C ASP A 412 -2.50 19.08 -20.62
N ALA A 413 -2.47 18.19 -19.64
CA ALA A 413 -1.57 17.05 -19.60
C ALA A 413 -2.07 15.89 -20.47
N THR A 414 -1.15 15.01 -20.85
CA THR A 414 -1.45 13.74 -21.54
C THR A 414 -0.93 12.60 -20.64
N PRO A 415 -1.71 12.10 -19.66
CA PRO A 415 -1.27 11.01 -18.81
C PRO A 415 -0.93 9.77 -19.64
N LEU A 416 0.19 9.12 -19.33
CA LEU A 416 0.61 7.85 -19.93
C LEU A 416 0.19 6.71 -19.01
N VAL A 417 -0.82 5.95 -19.41
CA VAL A 417 -1.31 4.77 -18.70
C VAL A 417 -0.59 3.55 -19.28
N ILE A 418 -0.05 2.69 -18.42
CA ILE A 418 0.62 1.45 -18.80
C ILE A 418 -0.14 0.27 -18.20
N GLY A 419 -0.43 -0.71 -19.05
CA GLY A 419 -1.08 -1.94 -18.63
C GLY A 419 -0.35 -3.17 -19.18
N THR A 420 -0.15 -4.16 -18.31
CA THR A 420 0.38 -5.48 -18.68
C THR A 420 -0.79 -6.45 -18.88
N THR A 421 -0.79 -7.22 -19.99
CA THR A 421 -1.93 -8.09 -20.32
C THR A 421 -2.16 -9.22 -19.33
N GLY A 422 -1.11 -9.72 -18.69
CA GLY A 422 -1.14 -10.74 -17.64
C GLY A 422 -0.89 -10.17 -16.23
N ASP A 423 -1.34 -8.94 -15.96
CA ASP A 423 -1.21 -8.34 -14.62
C ASP A 423 -2.15 -9.01 -13.61
N PRO A 424 -1.62 -9.64 -12.55
CA PRO A 424 -2.44 -10.32 -11.55
C PRO A 424 -3.15 -9.36 -10.57
N ALA A 425 -2.50 -8.26 -10.19
CA ALA A 425 -2.96 -7.39 -9.11
C ALA A 425 -3.90 -6.29 -9.63
N THR A 426 -3.58 -5.72 -10.78
CA THR A 426 -4.38 -4.71 -11.49
C THR A 426 -4.63 -5.17 -12.93
N PRO A 427 -5.62 -6.07 -13.15
CA PRO A 427 -5.88 -6.64 -14.45
C PRO A 427 -5.97 -5.61 -15.56
N TYR A 428 -5.45 -5.94 -16.74
CA TYR A 428 -5.32 -5.04 -17.88
C TYR A 428 -6.57 -4.21 -18.20
N SER A 429 -7.77 -4.77 -17.96
CA SER A 429 -9.03 -4.04 -18.11
C SER A 429 -9.13 -2.77 -17.26
N GLN A 430 -8.42 -2.69 -16.13
CA GLN A 430 -8.37 -1.47 -15.31
C GLN A 430 -7.54 -0.38 -16.01
N ALA A 431 -6.44 -0.75 -16.68
CA ALA A 431 -5.65 0.20 -17.48
C ALA A 431 -6.45 0.72 -18.68
N GLU A 432 -7.21 -0.16 -19.36
CA GLU A 432 -8.12 0.26 -20.41
C GLU A 432 -9.18 1.24 -19.90
N SER A 433 -9.80 0.93 -18.74
CA SER A 433 -10.81 1.78 -18.12
C SER A 433 -10.22 3.12 -17.71
N LEU A 434 -9.10 3.14 -16.98
CA LEU A 434 -8.44 4.36 -16.55
C LEU A 434 -8.08 5.25 -17.74
N SER A 435 -7.57 4.66 -18.84
CA SER A 435 -7.23 5.43 -20.05
C SER A 435 -8.45 6.03 -20.76
N GLN A 436 -9.64 5.46 -20.58
CA GLN A 436 -10.90 6.02 -21.10
C GLN A 436 -11.47 7.12 -20.21
N ILE A 437 -11.20 7.06 -18.90
CA ILE A 437 -11.67 7.99 -17.89
C ILE A 437 -10.85 9.28 -17.91
N LEU A 438 -9.52 9.17 -18.01
CA LEU A 438 -8.62 10.32 -18.01
C LEU A 438 -8.56 10.98 -19.39
N ASP A 439 -9.08 12.20 -19.48
CA ASP A 439 -9.13 12.95 -20.76
C ASP A 439 -7.72 13.16 -21.33
N GLY A 440 -7.59 12.86 -22.62
CA GLY A 440 -6.32 13.01 -23.35
C GLY A 440 -5.21 12.02 -22.98
N SER A 441 -5.48 11.01 -22.16
CA SER A 441 -4.49 9.97 -21.82
C SER A 441 -4.14 9.07 -23.00
N VAL A 442 -3.01 8.39 -22.89
CA VAL A 442 -2.54 7.39 -23.87
C VAL A 442 -2.29 6.08 -23.15
N LEU A 443 -2.86 5.00 -23.67
CA LEU A 443 -2.61 3.63 -23.18
C LEU A 443 -1.42 3.01 -23.89
N LEU A 444 -0.41 2.60 -23.13
CA LEU A 444 0.73 1.81 -23.58
C LEU A 444 0.59 0.40 -23.02
N THR A 445 0.49 -0.58 -23.90
CA THR A 445 0.28 -1.98 -23.56
C THR A 445 1.58 -2.75 -23.59
N PHE A 446 1.83 -3.53 -22.56
CA PHE A 446 2.82 -4.61 -22.58
C PHE A 446 2.12 -5.95 -22.71
N GLU A 447 2.44 -6.72 -23.79
CA GLU A 447 1.97 -8.09 -23.96
C GLU A 447 2.91 -9.04 -23.19
N GLY A 448 2.55 -9.38 -21.94
CA GLY A 448 3.36 -10.19 -21.05
C GLY A 448 2.71 -10.42 -19.70
N GLU A 449 3.50 -10.95 -18.76
CA GLU A 449 3.09 -11.34 -17.42
C GLU A 449 3.72 -10.44 -16.36
N GLY A 450 3.04 -10.30 -15.23
CA GLY A 450 3.53 -9.62 -14.04
C GLY A 450 2.92 -8.24 -13.81
N HIS A 451 3.12 -7.74 -12.61
CA HIS A 451 2.56 -6.47 -12.13
C HIS A 451 3.57 -5.36 -12.29
N THR A 452 3.19 -4.29 -13.01
CA THR A 452 4.05 -3.16 -13.41
C THR A 452 5.21 -3.56 -14.32
N ILE A 453 5.69 -2.68 -15.16
CA ILE A 453 6.70 -3.05 -16.17
C ILE A 453 7.76 -1.98 -16.43
N PHE A 454 7.49 -0.71 -16.15
CA PHE A 454 8.47 0.35 -16.31
C PHE A 454 9.65 0.19 -15.34
N GLY A 455 10.87 0.28 -15.86
CA GLY A 455 12.09 0.07 -15.08
C GLY A 455 12.48 -1.41 -14.89
N GLN A 456 11.74 -2.34 -15.50
CA GLN A 456 12.03 -3.78 -15.45
C GLN A 456 12.96 -4.24 -16.59
N GLY A 457 13.53 -3.31 -17.36
CA GLY A 457 14.45 -3.62 -18.45
C GLY A 457 13.76 -3.98 -19.78
N VAL A 458 12.47 -3.73 -19.91
CA VAL A 458 11.72 -3.88 -21.17
C VAL A 458 11.95 -2.64 -22.02
N GLY A 459 13.01 -2.65 -22.80
CA GLY A 459 13.49 -1.47 -23.54
C GLY A 459 12.50 -0.85 -24.54
N CYS A 460 11.38 -1.49 -24.87
CA CYS A 460 10.30 -0.90 -25.65
C CYS A 460 9.47 0.04 -24.75
N ILE A 461 9.13 -0.39 -23.53
CA ILE A 461 8.41 0.40 -22.54
C ILE A 461 9.32 1.53 -22.02
N ASP A 462 10.51 1.16 -21.51
CA ASP A 462 11.42 2.09 -20.85
C ASP A 462 11.73 3.33 -21.73
N ARG A 463 12.10 3.12 -23.00
CA ARG A 463 12.39 4.24 -23.91
C ARG A 463 11.20 5.15 -24.15
N GLN A 464 9.99 4.62 -24.28
CA GLN A 464 8.81 5.46 -24.53
C GLN A 464 8.42 6.27 -23.30
N VAL A 465 8.57 5.70 -22.11
CA VAL A 465 8.38 6.41 -20.84
C VAL A 465 9.44 7.49 -20.64
N GLU A 466 10.72 7.17 -20.91
CA GLU A 466 11.83 8.13 -20.85
C GLU A 466 11.61 9.30 -21.79
N ASP A 467 11.31 9.04 -23.08
CA ASP A 467 11.08 10.08 -24.06
C ASP A 467 9.85 10.95 -23.72
N TYR A 468 8.83 10.35 -23.13
CA TYR A 468 7.67 11.07 -22.63
C TYR A 468 8.03 11.96 -21.42
N LEU A 469 8.70 11.41 -20.41
CA LEU A 469 9.05 12.18 -19.19
C LEU A 469 10.09 13.27 -19.46
N ILE A 470 11.10 13.01 -20.30
CA ILE A 470 12.22 13.96 -20.54
C ILE A 470 11.84 14.99 -21.61
N GLU A 471 11.28 14.53 -22.73
CA GLU A 471 11.06 15.37 -23.92
C GLU A 471 9.59 15.78 -24.11
N GLY A 472 8.65 15.17 -23.39
CA GLY A 472 7.21 15.33 -23.63
C GLY A 472 6.72 14.59 -24.88
N SER A 473 7.52 13.65 -25.38
CA SER A 473 7.17 12.88 -26.58
C SER A 473 6.13 11.82 -26.28
N VAL A 474 4.89 12.01 -26.74
CA VAL A 474 3.82 11.02 -26.57
C VAL A 474 4.12 9.75 -27.37
N PRO A 475 4.00 8.54 -26.75
CA PRO A 475 4.24 7.28 -27.43
C PRO A 475 3.44 7.12 -28.73
N GLN A 476 4.11 6.62 -29.76
CA GLN A 476 3.50 6.32 -31.08
C GLN A 476 3.26 4.82 -31.28
N LYS A 477 4.12 3.97 -30.66
CA LYS A 477 3.95 2.53 -30.66
C LYS A 477 3.27 2.15 -29.33
N LEU A 478 2.00 1.80 -29.39
CA LEU A 478 1.16 1.59 -28.20
C LEU A 478 1.17 0.15 -27.67
N VAL A 479 1.86 -0.76 -28.33
CA VAL A 479 1.97 -2.16 -27.91
C VAL A 479 3.44 -2.59 -27.93
N CYS A 480 3.89 -3.10 -26.86
CA CYS A 480 5.19 -3.73 -26.64
C CYS A 480 5.01 -5.19 -26.23
#